data_46fc7c1e7dd7d9ac9c4887d616077846
#
_entry.id   46fc7c1e7dd7d9ac9c4887d616077846
#
_cell.length_a   1.000
_cell.length_b   1.000
_cell.length_c   1.000
_cell.angle_alpha   90.00
_cell.angle_beta   90.00
_cell.angle_gamma   90.00
#
_symmetry.space_group_name_H-M   'P 1'
#
loop_
_entity.id
_entity.type
_entity.pdbx_description
1 polymer ?
#
loop_
_entity_poly.entity_id
_entity_poly.type
_entity_poly.pdbx_seq_one_letter_code
_entity_poly.pdbx_strand_id
1 'polypeptide(L)'
;MRLARRRARVRWDEVRKEMNAHGVSVVEIQKGANGEWEMLNNGQNRRITAFTEMEITGPARGSELLVTAFSPNATRTRGTLNNCGSGFTPWGTYLISEENWAGYFHPDASIDPVPRELARYSVSGWQGNFWYDAQEGGIVTSDDNFSRFLTAATGADASEDFRNEPNNFGWLGGVRPV
;
A
#
# COMPACT_ATOMS: atom_id res chain seq x y z
N MET A 1 -19.13 -13.51 29.89
CA MET A 1 -17.73 -13.91 29.76
C MET A 1 -17.45 -14.06 28.27
N ARG A 2 -16.95 -13.01 27.57
CA ARG A 2 -16.58 -13.08 26.16
C ARG A 2 -15.16 -13.66 26.08
N LEU A 3 -15.05 -14.85 25.53
CA LEU A 3 -13.78 -15.43 25.15
C LEU A 3 -13.13 -14.51 24.09
N ALA A 4 -12.14 -13.76 24.50
CA ALA A 4 -11.25 -13.09 23.58
C ALA A 4 -10.58 -14.17 22.73
N ARG A 5 -10.99 -14.33 21.46
CA ARG A 5 -10.23 -15.12 20.50
C ARG A 5 -8.87 -14.44 20.40
N ARG A 6 -7.83 -15.07 20.94
CA ARG A 6 -6.46 -14.72 20.60
C ARG A 6 -6.36 -14.89 19.09
N ARG A 7 -6.24 -13.77 18.37
CA ARG A 7 -5.84 -13.81 16.96
C ARG A 7 -4.51 -14.54 16.92
N ALA A 8 -4.40 -15.56 16.09
CA ALA A 8 -3.13 -16.19 15.82
C ALA A 8 -2.17 -15.08 15.33
N ARG A 9 -0.95 -15.06 15.87
CA ARG A 9 0.05 -14.11 15.44
C ARG A 9 0.35 -14.36 13.96
N VAL A 10 0.18 -13.35 13.15
CA VAL A 10 0.50 -13.40 11.72
C VAL A 10 2.03 -13.44 11.59
N ARG A 11 2.56 -14.31 10.76
CA ARG A 11 4.02 -14.43 10.53
C ARG A 11 4.47 -13.49 9.41
N TRP A 12 5.73 -13.13 9.38
CA TRP A 12 6.32 -12.27 8.36
C TRP A 12 6.13 -12.80 6.94
N ASP A 13 6.23 -14.10 6.74
CA ASP A 13 5.97 -14.74 5.46
C ASP A 13 4.50 -14.63 5.03
N GLU A 14 3.58 -14.61 5.98
CA GLU A 14 2.14 -14.37 5.72
C GLU A 14 1.90 -12.92 5.32
N VAL A 15 2.45 -11.95 6.06
CA VAL A 15 2.39 -10.52 5.69
C VAL A 15 2.94 -10.31 4.28
N ARG A 16 4.08 -10.90 3.96
CA ARG A 16 4.70 -10.78 2.63
C ARG A 16 3.81 -11.40 1.53
N LYS A 17 3.15 -12.50 1.82
CA LYS A 17 2.15 -13.09 0.90
C LYS A 17 0.99 -12.14 0.68
N GLU A 18 0.43 -11.56 1.75
CA GLU A 18 -0.66 -10.61 1.67
C GLU A 18 -0.26 -9.38 0.86
N MET A 19 0.91 -8.80 1.12
CA MET A 19 1.44 -7.68 0.34
C MET A 19 1.57 -8.00 -1.15
N ASN A 20 1.95 -9.21 -1.50
CA ASN A 20 2.01 -9.67 -2.89
C ASN A 20 0.63 -10.02 -3.47
N ALA A 21 -0.36 -10.28 -2.64
CA ALA A 21 -1.73 -10.54 -3.08
C ALA A 21 -2.50 -9.28 -3.43
N HIS A 22 -2.11 -8.13 -2.86
CA HIS A 22 -2.69 -6.83 -3.22
C HIS A 22 -2.33 -6.41 -4.64
N GLY A 23 -3.15 -5.50 -5.19
CA GLY A 23 -2.87 -4.86 -6.47
C GLY A 23 -3.58 -5.50 -7.65
N VAL A 24 -3.01 -5.37 -8.83
CA VAL A 24 -3.63 -5.76 -10.09
C VAL A 24 -2.65 -6.55 -10.97
N SER A 25 -3.21 -7.37 -11.86
CA SER A 25 -2.47 -8.04 -12.93
C SER A 25 -2.89 -7.48 -14.27
N VAL A 26 -1.92 -7.27 -15.15
CA VAL A 26 -2.16 -7.02 -16.58
C VAL A 26 -1.77 -8.28 -17.33
N VAL A 27 -2.71 -8.79 -18.11
CA VAL A 27 -2.52 -10.04 -18.86
C VAL A 27 -3.03 -9.80 -20.28
N GLU A 28 -2.19 -10.10 -21.26
CA GLU A 28 -2.57 -10.09 -22.66
C GLU A 28 -3.24 -11.40 -23.03
N ILE A 29 -4.39 -11.29 -23.69
CA ILE A 29 -5.14 -12.45 -24.15
C ILE A 29 -5.47 -12.31 -25.64
N GLN A 30 -5.50 -13.42 -26.34
CA GLN A 30 -5.86 -13.50 -27.76
C GLN A 30 -6.96 -14.53 -27.97
N LYS A 31 -7.88 -14.23 -28.86
CA LYS A 31 -8.91 -15.18 -29.27
C LYS A 31 -8.36 -16.11 -30.38
N GLY A 32 -8.30 -17.38 -30.07
CA GLY A 32 -7.87 -18.42 -31.02
C GLY A 32 -8.90 -18.68 -32.12
N ALA A 33 -8.50 -19.39 -33.17
CA ALA A 33 -9.36 -19.76 -34.30
C ALA A 33 -10.56 -20.63 -33.88
N ASN A 34 -10.45 -21.37 -32.78
CA ASN A 34 -11.50 -22.17 -32.16
C ASN A 34 -12.52 -21.34 -31.37
N GLY A 35 -12.26 -20.01 -31.23
CA GLY A 35 -13.10 -19.06 -30.46
C GLY A 35 -12.79 -19.01 -28.97
N GLU A 36 -11.84 -19.79 -28.47
CA GLU A 36 -11.38 -19.73 -27.08
C GLU A 36 -10.37 -18.62 -26.85
N TRP A 37 -10.30 -18.11 -25.62
CA TRP A 37 -9.33 -17.10 -25.20
C TRP A 37 -8.09 -17.79 -24.63
N GLU A 38 -6.94 -17.37 -25.09
CA GLU A 38 -5.64 -17.87 -24.65
C GLU A 38 -4.80 -16.72 -24.11
N MET A 39 -4.11 -16.97 -23.00
CA MET A 39 -3.16 -16.02 -22.45
C MET A 39 -1.88 -16.06 -23.29
N LEU A 40 -1.45 -14.90 -23.76
CA LEU A 40 -0.15 -14.78 -24.41
C LEU A 40 0.94 -14.64 -23.35
N ASN A 41 1.93 -15.53 -23.43
CA ASN A 41 3.09 -15.46 -22.54
C ASN A 41 4.17 -14.56 -23.16
N ASN A 42 3.96 -13.26 -23.05
CA ASN A 42 4.86 -12.24 -23.58
C ASN A 42 5.30 -11.24 -22.50
N GLY A 43 6.14 -10.28 -22.85
CA GLY A 43 6.69 -9.29 -21.95
C GLY A 43 5.69 -8.23 -21.44
N GLN A 44 4.45 -8.25 -21.90
CA GLN A 44 3.43 -7.28 -21.48
C GLN A 44 2.72 -7.71 -20.19
N ASN A 45 2.71 -9.01 -19.90
CA ASN A 45 2.13 -9.53 -18.67
C ASN A 45 2.92 -9.05 -17.46
N ARG A 46 2.23 -8.44 -16.51
CA ARG A 46 2.87 -7.91 -15.29
C ARG A 46 1.94 -7.90 -14.10
N ARG A 47 2.53 -7.95 -12.94
CA ARG A 47 1.86 -7.85 -11.66
C ARG A 47 2.29 -6.55 -10.95
N ILE A 48 1.31 -5.78 -10.50
CA ILE A 48 1.49 -4.62 -9.63
C ILE A 48 1.04 -5.04 -8.24
N THR A 49 1.91 -4.86 -7.25
CA THR A 49 1.67 -5.29 -5.86
C THR A 49 2.00 -4.16 -4.88
N ALA A 50 1.89 -4.39 -3.59
CA ALA A 50 2.30 -3.45 -2.55
C ALA A 50 3.81 -3.09 -2.59
N PHE A 51 4.63 -3.83 -3.34
CA PHE A 51 6.06 -3.55 -3.50
C PHE A 51 6.41 -2.77 -4.76
N THR A 52 5.48 -2.66 -5.70
CA THR A 52 5.76 -2.05 -7.00
C THR A 52 6.00 -0.55 -6.86
N GLU A 53 7.11 -0.07 -7.38
CA GLU A 53 7.40 1.35 -7.42
C GLU A 53 6.50 2.07 -8.43
N MET A 54 5.94 3.21 -8.02
CA MET A 54 4.99 4.00 -8.79
C MET A 54 5.35 5.48 -8.75
N GLU A 55 5.09 6.20 -9.82
CA GLU A 55 5.20 7.66 -9.85
C GLU A 55 3.98 8.33 -9.22
N ILE A 56 4.25 9.34 -8.40
CA ILE A 56 3.22 10.28 -7.95
C ILE A 56 3.06 11.34 -9.05
N THR A 57 1.83 11.57 -9.49
CA THR A 57 1.48 12.59 -10.50
C THR A 57 0.44 13.55 -9.94
N GLY A 58 0.15 14.61 -10.69
CA GLY A 58 -0.86 15.60 -10.29
C GLY A 58 -0.34 16.62 -9.27
N PRO A 59 -1.23 17.43 -8.68
CA PRO A 59 -0.85 18.61 -7.89
C PRO A 59 -0.18 18.28 -6.55
N ALA A 60 -0.32 17.06 -6.05
CA ALA A 60 0.31 16.63 -4.79
C ALA A 60 1.77 16.20 -4.97
N ARG A 61 2.25 15.97 -6.22
CA ARG A 61 3.64 15.59 -6.49
C ARG A 61 4.60 16.63 -5.90
N GLY A 62 5.55 16.18 -5.12
CA GLY A 62 6.54 17.03 -4.47
C GLY A 62 6.07 17.72 -3.19
N SER A 63 4.87 17.40 -2.70
CA SER A 63 4.39 17.92 -1.41
C SER A 63 5.22 17.38 -0.26
N GLU A 64 5.55 18.23 0.70
CA GLU A 64 6.24 17.85 1.95
C GLU A 64 5.48 16.77 2.74
N LEU A 65 4.15 16.73 2.60
CA LEU A 65 3.30 15.71 3.25
C LEU A 65 3.44 14.31 2.63
N LEU A 66 4.11 14.17 1.50
CA LEU A 66 4.37 12.90 0.82
C LEU A 66 5.84 12.47 0.90
N VAL A 67 6.68 13.26 1.59
CA VAL A 67 8.09 12.92 1.82
C VAL A 67 8.19 11.72 2.73
N THR A 68 8.98 10.73 2.33
CA THR A 68 9.31 9.53 3.12
C THR A 68 10.76 9.14 2.89
N ALA A 69 11.31 8.25 3.71
CA ALA A 69 12.65 7.71 3.52
C ALA A 69 12.84 7.04 2.14
N PHE A 70 11.77 6.49 1.57
CA PHE A 70 11.79 5.94 0.20
C PHE A 70 11.82 7.03 -0.88
N SER A 71 11.14 8.14 -0.66
CA SER A 71 11.00 9.23 -1.64
C SER A 71 11.20 10.60 -0.98
N PRO A 72 12.45 11.01 -0.72
CA PRO A 72 12.76 12.29 -0.09
C PRO A 72 12.29 13.51 -0.88
N ASN A 73 12.04 13.37 -2.16
CA ASN A 73 11.51 14.41 -3.03
C ASN A 73 10.00 14.28 -3.31
N ALA A 74 9.31 13.33 -2.66
CA ALA A 74 7.88 13.10 -2.79
C ALA A 74 7.39 12.92 -4.24
N THR A 75 8.17 12.23 -5.06
CA THR A 75 7.85 12.01 -6.49
C THR A 75 7.47 10.56 -6.80
N ARG A 76 7.74 9.64 -5.88
CA ARG A 76 7.48 8.21 -6.03
C ARG A 76 6.86 7.64 -4.77
N THR A 77 6.14 6.54 -4.93
CA THR A 77 5.61 5.72 -3.85
C THR A 77 5.79 4.24 -4.18
N ARG A 78 5.51 3.37 -3.25
CA ARG A 78 5.49 1.92 -3.46
C ARG A 78 4.12 1.36 -3.24
N GLY A 79 3.67 0.64 -4.24
CA GLY A 79 2.54 -0.24 -4.14
C GLY A 79 1.20 0.41 -4.08
N THR A 80 0.28 -0.47 -4.04
CA THR A 80 -1.14 -0.19 -3.85
C THR A 80 -1.73 -1.26 -2.94
N LEU A 81 -2.65 -0.87 -2.09
CA LEU A 81 -3.24 -1.72 -1.06
C LEU A 81 -4.75 -1.76 -1.19
N ASN A 82 -5.32 -2.92 -0.92
CA ASN A 82 -6.75 -3.14 -0.74
C ASN A 82 -7.59 -2.51 -1.87
N ASN A 83 -7.22 -2.80 -3.11
CA ASN A 83 -7.90 -2.29 -4.29
C ASN A 83 -9.34 -2.83 -4.34
N CYS A 84 -10.30 -1.93 -4.39
CA CYS A 84 -11.72 -2.27 -4.38
C CYS A 84 -12.47 -1.64 -5.57
N GLY A 85 -12.43 -0.32 -5.70
CA GLY A 85 -13.05 0.36 -6.82
C GLY A 85 -12.21 0.29 -8.09
N SER A 86 -12.86 0.26 -9.25
CA SER A 86 -12.18 0.25 -10.54
C SER A 86 -12.95 0.99 -11.63
N GLY A 87 -12.23 1.40 -12.65
CA GLY A 87 -12.80 2.05 -13.83
C GLY A 87 -11.74 2.15 -14.92
N PHE A 88 -12.06 2.85 -15.99
CA PHE A 88 -11.09 3.14 -17.05
C PHE A 88 -11.39 4.49 -17.69
N THR A 89 -10.33 5.11 -18.17
CA THR A 89 -10.42 6.40 -18.86
C THR A 89 -10.77 6.20 -20.34
N PRO A 90 -11.29 7.23 -21.02
CA PRO A 90 -11.53 7.17 -22.47
C PRO A 90 -10.26 6.89 -23.29
N TRP A 91 -9.09 7.15 -22.77
CA TRP A 91 -7.79 6.86 -23.40
C TRP A 91 -7.17 5.54 -22.98
N GLY A 92 -7.94 4.64 -22.36
CA GLY A 92 -7.54 3.25 -22.10
C GLY A 92 -6.71 3.00 -20.83
N THR A 93 -6.54 4.00 -19.95
CA THR A 93 -5.92 3.76 -18.64
C THR A 93 -6.91 3.08 -17.70
N TYR A 94 -6.54 1.95 -17.12
CA TYR A 94 -7.31 1.32 -16.06
C TYR A 94 -7.09 2.07 -14.74
N LEU A 95 -8.17 2.42 -14.05
CA LEU A 95 -8.14 3.09 -12.77
C LEU A 95 -8.45 2.12 -11.65
N ILE A 96 -7.73 2.26 -10.56
CA ILE A 96 -7.94 1.52 -9.31
C ILE A 96 -8.07 2.51 -8.16
N SER A 97 -8.86 2.17 -7.16
CA SER A 97 -8.95 2.92 -5.92
C SER A 97 -8.73 2.01 -4.72
N GLU A 98 -8.14 2.58 -3.69
CA GLU A 98 -7.78 1.89 -2.47
C GLU A 98 -8.86 2.08 -1.42
N GLU A 99 -9.25 0.99 -0.76
CA GLU A 99 -10.19 0.98 0.36
C GLU A 99 -9.52 0.39 1.59
N ASN A 100 -9.91 0.83 2.79
CA ASN A 100 -9.45 0.28 4.08
C ASN A 100 -7.92 0.22 4.25
N TRP A 101 -7.15 0.91 3.43
CA TRP A 101 -5.69 0.94 3.46
C TRP A 101 -5.14 1.42 4.80
N ALA A 102 -5.87 2.28 5.52
CA ALA A 102 -5.48 2.81 6.83
C ALA A 102 -5.28 1.70 7.88
N GLY A 103 -5.97 0.56 7.72
CA GLY A 103 -5.86 -0.58 8.64
C GLY A 103 -4.51 -1.30 8.60
N TYR A 104 -3.67 -1.04 7.62
CA TYR A 104 -2.32 -1.62 7.52
C TYR A 104 -1.27 -0.82 8.30
N PHE A 105 -1.57 0.43 8.64
CA PHE A 105 -0.65 1.32 9.34
C PHE A 105 -0.77 1.21 10.84
N HIS A 106 0.37 1.28 11.52
CA HIS A 106 0.45 1.34 12.96
C HIS A 106 0.92 2.74 13.39
N PRO A 107 0.06 3.50 14.08
CA PRO A 107 0.43 4.81 14.59
C PRO A 107 1.40 4.69 15.77
N ASP A 108 2.20 5.71 15.97
CA ASP A 108 2.96 5.87 17.19
C ASP A 108 2.00 6.18 18.37
N ALA A 109 1.87 5.23 19.28
CA ALA A 109 0.99 5.35 20.45
C ALA A 109 1.45 6.45 21.43
N SER A 110 2.66 6.97 21.29
CA SER A 110 3.18 8.07 22.13
C SER A 110 2.72 9.46 21.66
N ILE A 111 2.19 9.56 20.43
CA ILE A 111 1.71 10.82 19.87
C ILE A 111 0.23 11.02 20.20
N ASP A 112 -0.05 11.98 21.09
CA ASP A 112 -1.40 12.42 21.43
C ASP A 112 -1.43 13.97 21.52
N PRO A 113 -2.26 14.66 20.74
CA PRO A 113 -3.22 14.12 19.76
C PRO A 113 -2.56 13.60 18.49
N VAL A 114 -3.17 12.58 17.91
CA VAL A 114 -2.78 12.06 16.60
C VAL A 114 -2.88 13.17 15.55
N PRO A 115 -1.91 13.34 14.64
CA PRO A 115 -1.95 14.32 13.57
C PRO A 115 -3.27 14.27 12.80
N ARG A 116 -3.81 15.44 12.45
CA ARG A 116 -5.13 15.57 11.83
C ARG A 116 -5.28 14.76 10.56
N GLU A 117 -4.24 14.72 9.74
CA GLU A 117 -4.18 13.96 8.49
C GLU A 117 -4.32 12.46 8.73
N LEU A 118 -3.67 11.93 9.77
CA LEU A 118 -3.77 10.51 10.14
C LEU A 118 -5.11 10.21 10.81
N ALA A 119 -5.56 11.08 11.71
CA ALA A 119 -6.84 10.95 12.42
C ALA A 119 -8.02 10.95 11.43
N ARG A 120 -7.98 11.81 10.41
CA ARG A 120 -9.01 11.91 9.37
C ARG A 120 -9.27 10.59 8.66
N TYR A 121 -8.25 9.79 8.44
CA TYR A 121 -8.32 8.51 7.75
C TYR A 121 -8.46 7.33 8.72
N SER A 122 -8.63 7.60 10.02
CA SER A 122 -8.74 6.58 11.07
C SER A 122 -7.50 5.69 11.22
N VAL A 123 -6.32 6.17 10.84
CA VAL A 123 -5.06 5.43 11.04
C VAL A 123 -4.84 5.10 12.51
N SER A 124 -5.24 5.99 13.42
CA SER A 124 -5.11 5.83 14.87
C SER A 124 -6.21 5.03 15.55
N GLY A 125 -7.38 4.87 14.90
CA GLY A 125 -8.59 4.31 15.53
C GLY A 125 -9.09 3.01 14.90
N TRP A 126 -8.50 2.55 13.83
CA TRP A 126 -8.92 1.32 13.18
C TRP A 126 -8.54 0.10 14.03
N GLN A 127 -9.52 -0.72 14.38
CA GLN A 127 -9.34 -1.91 15.22
C GLN A 127 -8.63 -3.08 14.50
N GLY A 128 -8.09 -2.86 13.32
CA GLY A 128 -7.51 -3.90 12.52
C GLY A 128 -6.10 -3.58 12.08
N ASN A 129 -5.17 -3.41 13.00
CA ASN A 129 -3.74 -3.44 12.65
C ASN A 129 -3.41 -4.79 12.01
N PHE A 130 -3.77 -4.92 10.72
CA PHE A 130 -3.75 -6.20 10.01
C PHE A 130 -2.37 -6.88 10.06
N TRP A 131 -1.31 -6.08 10.11
CA TRP A 131 0.06 -6.57 10.10
C TRP A 131 0.87 -6.29 11.37
N TYR A 132 0.31 -5.54 12.35
CA TYR A 132 1.02 -5.20 13.58
C TYR A 132 1.28 -6.39 14.48
N ASP A 133 0.31 -7.31 14.60
CA ASP A 133 0.44 -8.53 15.41
C ASP A 133 1.35 -9.60 14.77
N ALA A 134 1.92 -9.31 13.59
CA ALA A 134 2.82 -10.23 12.88
C ALA A 134 4.12 -10.55 13.64
N GLN A 135 4.28 -10.03 14.86
CA GLN A 135 5.58 -10.01 15.51
C GLN A 135 5.71 -10.97 16.68
N GLU A 136 6.57 -11.94 16.53
CA GLU A 136 7.36 -12.44 17.66
C GLU A 136 8.59 -11.52 17.84
N GLY A 137 8.53 -10.62 18.83
CA GLY A 137 9.69 -9.86 19.25
C GLY A 137 9.87 -8.44 18.70
N GLY A 138 8.82 -7.81 18.18
CA GLY A 138 8.88 -6.41 17.74
C GLY A 138 8.96 -6.25 16.21
N ILE A 139 8.67 -5.05 15.75
CA ILE A 139 8.68 -4.67 14.33
C ILE A 139 10.10 -4.84 13.79
N VAL A 140 10.26 -5.52 12.65
CA VAL A 140 11.52 -5.55 11.91
C VAL A 140 11.77 -4.17 11.31
N THR A 141 12.27 -3.27 12.13
CA THR A 141 12.58 -1.88 11.74
C THR A 141 13.74 -1.79 10.76
N SER A 142 14.47 -2.87 10.55
CA SER A 142 15.58 -2.94 9.60
C SER A 142 15.18 -3.27 8.17
N ASP A 143 13.90 -3.59 7.91
CA ASP A 143 13.40 -3.85 6.56
C ASP A 143 12.32 -2.82 6.21
N ASP A 144 12.65 -1.88 5.32
CA ASP A 144 11.77 -0.80 4.86
C ASP A 144 10.47 -1.29 4.24
N ASN A 145 10.42 -2.54 3.76
CA ASN A 145 9.20 -3.12 3.24
C ASN A 145 8.13 -3.30 4.32
N PHE A 146 8.54 -3.38 5.58
CA PHE A 146 7.66 -3.53 6.73
C PHE A 146 7.65 -2.28 7.61
N SER A 147 8.80 -1.66 7.85
CA SER A 147 8.92 -0.45 8.69
C SER A 147 8.11 0.73 8.13
N ARG A 148 7.87 0.76 6.82
CA ARG A 148 7.02 1.76 6.18
C ARG A 148 5.57 1.80 6.70
N PHE A 149 5.09 0.75 7.31
CA PHE A 149 3.75 0.72 7.93
C PHE A 149 3.74 1.24 9.37
N LEU A 150 4.90 1.66 9.89
CA LEU A 150 5.02 2.38 11.15
C LEU A 150 5.05 3.86 10.89
N THR A 151 4.12 4.59 11.49
CA THR A 151 4.04 6.04 11.32
C THR A 151 4.82 6.81 12.38
N ALA A 152 5.70 6.14 13.12
CA ALA A 152 6.53 6.75 14.15
C ALA A 152 7.55 7.71 13.53
N ALA A 153 7.69 8.88 14.14
CA ALA A 153 8.71 9.86 13.79
C ALA A 153 10.04 9.46 14.46
N THR A 154 10.85 8.69 13.78
CA THR A 154 12.12 8.13 14.30
C THR A 154 13.36 8.88 13.79
N GLY A 155 13.26 9.57 12.66
CA GLY A 155 14.31 10.37 12.07
C GLY A 155 14.18 11.86 12.44
N ALA A 156 15.18 12.67 12.06
CA ALA A 156 15.18 14.11 12.26
C ALA A 156 14.05 14.78 11.46
N ASP A 157 13.78 14.29 10.27
CA ASP A 157 12.67 14.74 9.43
C ASP A 157 12.02 13.58 8.67
N ALA A 158 11.00 13.87 7.87
CA ALA A 158 10.22 12.86 7.15
C ALA A 158 11.01 12.12 6.04
N SER A 159 12.17 12.63 5.64
CA SER A 159 13.02 11.95 4.67
C SER A 159 13.86 10.81 5.29
N GLU A 160 13.83 10.68 6.61
CA GLU A 160 14.55 9.65 7.35
C GLU A 160 13.66 8.55 7.92
N ASP A 161 12.32 8.70 7.78
CA ASP A 161 11.36 7.70 8.28
C ASP A 161 10.10 7.62 7.39
N PHE A 162 9.08 6.94 7.89
CA PHE A 162 7.83 6.70 7.17
C PHE A 162 6.60 7.35 7.83
N ARG A 163 6.80 8.42 8.62
CA ARG A 163 5.68 9.14 9.28
C ARG A 163 4.60 9.62 8.30
N ASN A 164 4.98 9.92 7.07
CA ASN A 164 4.09 10.39 6.01
C ASN A 164 3.62 9.28 5.05
N GLU A 165 4.09 8.05 5.21
CA GLU A 165 3.74 6.94 4.31
C GLU A 165 2.22 6.76 4.14
N PRO A 166 1.37 6.91 5.19
CA PRO A 166 -0.09 6.82 5.03
C PRO A 166 -0.66 7.81 4.01
N ASN A 167 -0.04 8.97 3.83
CA ASN A 167 -0.49 9.98 2.89
C ASN A 167 -0.27 9.57 1.41
N ASN A 168 0.52 8.54 1.17
CA ASN A 168 0.75 7.98 -0.16
C ASN A 168 -0.32 6.96 -0.57
N PHE A 169 -1.37 6.75 0.25
CA PHE A 169 -2.46 5.80 0.02
C PHE A 169 -3.82 6.50 -0.02
N GLY A 170 -4.84 5.79 -0.48
CA GLY A 170 -6.19 6.34 -0.67
C GLY A 170 -6.35 7.16 -1.95
N TRP A 171 -5.47 6.95 -2.92
CA TRP A 171 -5.46 7.64 -4.20
C TRP A 171 -6.08 6.81 -5.32
N LEU A 172 -6.32 7.46 -6.44
CA LEU A 172 -6.62 6.77 -7.69
C LEU A 172 -5.30 6.40 -8.38
N GLY A 173 -5.04 5.12 -8.49
CA GLY A 173 -3.93 4.57 -9.26
C GLY A 173 -4.31 4.41 -10.73
N GLY A 174 -3.47 4.87 -11.67
CA GLY A 174 -3.64 4.66 -13.10
C GLY A 174 -2.69 3.57 -13.61
N VAL A 175 -3.23 2.53 -14.23
CA VAL A 175 -2.45 1.47 -14.87
C VAL A 175 -2.68 1.52 -16.38
N ARG A 176 -1.62 1.76 -17.13
CA ARG A 176 -1.68 1.67 -18.60
C ARG A 176 -1.52 0.22 -19.01
N PRO A 177 -2.43 -0.33 -19.83
CA PRO A 177 -2.32 -1.70 -20.28
C PRO A 177 -1.05 -1.92 -21.10
N VAL A 178 -0.77 -1.04 -22.03
CA VAL A 178 0.48 -0.99 -22.84
C VAL A 178 0.68 0.44 -23.35
#